data_46e3fa83d3ccba408ba1ada334fbb8f3
#
_entry.id   46e3fa83d3ccba408ba1ada334fbb8f3
#
_cell.length_a   1.000
_cell.length_b   1.000
_cell.length_c   1.000
_cell.angle_alpha   90.00
_cell.angle_beta   90.00
_cell.angle_gamma   90.00
#
_symmetry.space_group_name_H-M   'P 1'
#
loop_
_entity.id
_entity.type
_entity.pdbx_description
1 polymer ?
#
loop_
_entity_poly.entity_id
_entity_poly.type
_entity_poly.pdbx_seq_one_letter_code
_entity_poly.pdbx_strand_id
1 'polypeptide(L)'
;MFFRDDDRFATRLTTANYWAGYGAKEVLFQHILFGQGGQILAEWSQSAPPGTGGYVLDSREIRARFGLKPFIGQLFIHAIGVAGHDVVKYALDTYATDNGASLSCTHDANAWPSARFAGLPAPRADERVILWVQNSHAVPIPAGDFALDRMGADAPVALAEEIPPFATRALDVAELFPDLRWPAQLEVLAGRHVVRPRYEVVRDGRTRIAHVNVERADLKPDPGIKTLHPAMGRGFLLPFPILPRGRFRTIALPTPMVETERDMPLRLDVFAPDGRKIADKFLGRLPRDHDLAVDLDDVLAPDALPDGGHAELVYDFREGGEADGWLHALFRFEDRANFHAAESSFGAHIFNTLMVYKNEPQSYTGKPPGLSTRLFLKLGFGGRESFCVLIYPASGPWLASSSTALELYDGQGVKLETAQLAIACSGSQIVRPRQHFSEASLSAAGETGYVLIRDVTCRLFGFHGLEDASGGFSLDHMFGF
;
A
#
# COMPACT_ATOMS: atom_id res chain seq x y z
N MET A 1 -2.10 -13.55 -6.32
CA MET A 1 -1.34 -12.87 -5.23
C MET A 1 -0.27 -13.78 -4.68
N PHE A 2 0.84 -13.20 -4.17
CA PHE A 2 1.86 -13.98 -3.45
C PHE A 2 1.26 -14.61 -2.21
N PHE A 3 1.49 -15.93 -2.01
CA PHE A 3 0.87 -16.66 -0.91
C PHE A 3 1.80 -17.80 -0.49
N ARG A 4 2.15 -17.84 0.81
CA ARG A 4 3.07 -18.85 1.34
C ARG A 4 2.65 -19.36 2.70
N ASP A 5 3.03 -20.60 2.97
CA ASP A 5 3.11 -21.23 4.29
C ASP A 5 4.34 -22.12 4.31
N ASP A 6 5.45 -21.57 4.72
CA ASP A 6 6.72 -22.28 4.89
C ASP A 6 7.04 -22.51 6.38
N ASP A 7 8.24 -22.96 6.69
CA ASP A 7 8.60 -23.26 8.08
C ASP A 7 8.77 -21.99 8.95
N ARG A 8 8.82 -20.82 8.33
CA ARG A 8 9.08 -19.56 9.03
C ARG A 8 7.94 -18.54 8.92
N PHE A 9 7.20 -18.57 7.82
CA PHE A 9 6.22 -17.53 7.50
C PHE A 9 4.91 -18.11 7.02
N ALA A 10 3.83 -17.46 7.41
CA ALA A 10 2.49 -17.69 6.89
C ALA A 10 1.89 -16.41 6.32
N THR A 11 0.85 -16.55 5.52
CA THR A 11 0.15 -15.46 4.86
C THR A 11 -1.32 -15.47 5.23
N ARG A 12 -1.86 -14.30 5.59
CA ARG A 12 -3.28 -14.11 5.91
C ARG A 12 -3.88 -13.01 5.04
N LEU A 13 -4.89 -13.37 4.27
CA LEU A 13 -5.70 -12.45 3.50
C LEU A 13 -6.92 -12.05 4.31
N THR A 14 -7.24 -10.75 4.33
CA THR A 14 -8.43 -10.20 4.98
C THR A 14 -9.15 -9.25 4.03
N THR A 15 -10.45 -9.49 3.83
CA THR A 15 -11.35 -8.64 3.04
C THR A 15 -12.78 -8.72 3.63
N ALA A 16 -13.77 -8.24 2.91
CA ALA A 16 -15.18 -8.39 3.24
C ALA A 16 -16.02 -8.58 1.97
N ASN A 17 -17.24 -9.05 2.12
CA ASN A 17 -18.22 -9.13 1.03
C ASN A 17 -18.83 -7.76 0.72
N TYR A 18 -18.00 -6.79 0.33
CA TYR A 18 -18.45 -5.43 0.06
C TYR A 18 -19.39 -5.34 -1.16
N TRP A 19 -19.44 -6.34 -2.04
CA TRP A 19 -20.35 -6.40 -3.19
C TRP A 19 -21.83 -6.46 -2.78
N ALA A 20 -22.14 -7.01 -1.58
CA ALA A 20 -23.49 -6.97 -1.04
C ALA A 20 -23.98 -5.52 -0.83
N GLY A 21 -23.07 -4.59 -0.46
CA GLY A 21 -23.36 -3.16 -0.37
C GLY A 21 -23.70 -2.50 -1.72
N TYR A 22 -23.37 -3.13 -2.84
CA TYR A 22 -23.70 -2.72 -4.19
C TYR A 22 -24.85 -3.53 -4.80
N GLY A 23 -25.51 -4.40 -4.03
CA GLY A 23 -26.69 -5.15 -4.43
C GLY A 23 -26.40 -6.56 -4.94
N ALA A 24 -25.20 -7.09 -4.81
CA ALA A 24 -24.93 -8.51 -5.06
C ALA A 24 -25.70 -9.37 -4.06
N LYS A 25 -26.40 -10.41 -4.54
CA LYS A 25 -27.22 -11.30 -3.70
C LYS A 25 -26.45 -12.51 -3.22
N GLU A 26 -25.72 -13.12 -4.14
CA GLU A 26 -24.91 -14.32 -3.89
C GLU A 26 -23.56 -14.12 -4.55
N VAL A 27 -22.50 -14.15 -3.76
CA VAL A 27 -21.13 -14.08 -4.24
C VAL A 27 -20.43 -15.39 -3.91
N LEU A 28 -19.82 -15.99 -4.91
CA LEU A 28 -19.03 -17.21 -4.78
C LEU A 28 -17.56 -16.85 -5.01
N PHE A 29 -16.70 -17.22 -4.09
CA PHE A 29 -15.25 -17.20 -4.27
C PHE A 29 -14.78 -18.54 -4.81
N GLN A 30 -14.11 -18.53 -5.93
CA GLN A 30 -13.34 -19.66 -6.44
C GLN A 30 -11.86 -19.39 -6.23
N HIS A 31 -11.18 -20.37 -5.64
CA HIS A 31 -9.77 -20.30 -5.26
C HIS A 31 -8.97 -21.35 -6.01
N ILE A 32 -7.79 -20.95 -6.49
CA ILE A 32 -6.80 -21.88 -7.04
C ILE A 32 -5.45 -21.51 -6.43
N LEU A 33 -4.85 -22.43 -5.71
CA LEU A 33 -3.52 -22.29 -5.13
C LEU A 33 -2.50 -23.01 -6.00
N PHE A 34 -1.55 -22.25 -6.53
CA PHE A 34 -0.42 -22.78 -7.28
C PHE A 34 0.82 -22.82 -6.42
N GLY A 35 1.60 -23.87 -6.55
CA GLY A 35 2.94 -23.98 -5.96
C GLY A 35 4.00 -23.21 -6.75
N GLN A 36 5.22 -23.24 -6.25
CA GLN A 36 6.33 -22.49 -6.83
C GLN A 36 6.61 -22.85 -8.31
N GLY A 37 6.42 -24.09 -8.69
CA GLY A 37 6.58 -24.56 -10.08
C GLY A 37 5.35 -24.36 -10.97
N GLY A 38 4.27 -23.74 -10.48
CA GLY A 38 3.03 -23.52 -11.23
C GLY A 38 2.02 -24.68 -11.20
N GLN A 39 2.35 -25.79 -10.49
CA GLN A 39 1.39 -26.89 -10.29
C GLN A 39 0.26 -26.47 -9.34
N ILE A 40 -0.96 -26.93 -9.59
CA ILE A 40 -2.10 -26.73 -8.69
C ILE A 40 -1.85 -27.58 -7.42
N LEU A 41 -1.85 -26.90 -6.26
CA LEU A 41 -1.76 -27.53 -4.94
C LEU A 41 -3.15 -27.78 -4.35
N ALA A 42 -4.09 -26.85 -4.55
CA ALA A 42 -5.47 -26.98 -4.10
C ALA A 42 -6.39 -26.11 -4.95
N GLU A 43 -7.65 -26.56 -5.08
CA GLU A 43 -8.75 -25.82 -5.70
C GLU A 43 -10.00 -26.00 -4.85
N TRP A 44 -10.74 -24.90 -4.60
CA TRP A 44 -12.00 -24.96 -3.85
C TRP A 44 -12.87 -23.74 -4.12
N SER A 45 -14.17 -23.90 -3.87
CA SER A 45 -15.13 -22.82 -3.90
C SER A 45 -15.72 -22.60 -2.50
N GLN A 46 -16.07 -21.38 -2.20
CA GLN A 46 -16.67 -20.98 -0.94
C GLN A 46 -17.61 -19.79 -1.16
N SER A 47 -18.84 -19.85 -0.59
CA SER A 47 -19.73 -18.70 -0.58
C SER A 47 -19.11 -17.56 0.24
N ALA A 48 -19.25 -16.34 -0.25
CA ALA A 48 -18.89 -15.16 0.52
C ALA A 48 -19.74 -15.10 1.81
N PRO A 49 -19.25 -14.48 2.87
CA PRO A 49 -20.04 -14.25 4.08
C PRO A 49 -21.34 -13.50 3.78
N PRO A 50 -22.40 -13.68 4.59
CA PRO A 50 -23.66 -12.97 4.42
C PRO A 50 -23.48 -11.46 4.62
N GLY A 51 -24.38 -10.68 4.03
CA GLY A 51 -24.30 -9.22 4.09
C GLY A 51 -22.93 -8.72 3.63
N THR A 52 -22.39 -7.74 4.31
CA THR A 52 -21.02 -7.23 4.10
C THR A 52 -20.00 -7.92 5.01
N GLY A 53 -20.22 -9.17 5.40
CA GLY A 53 -19.41 -9.90 6.37
C GLY A 53 -17.93 -9.97 5.99
N GLY A 54 -17.09 -10.01 7.01
CA GLY A 54 -15.65 -10.12 6.85
C GLY A 54 -15.21 -11.50 6.39
N TYR A 55 -14.22 -11.57 5.54
CA TYR A 55 -13.69 -12.78 4.94
C TYR A 55 -12.17 -12.89 5.16
N VAL A 56 -11.76 -14.04 5.66
CA VAL A 56 -10.36 -14.32 5.98
C VAL A 56 -9.94 -15.64 5.35
N LEU A 57 -8.73 -15.67 4.81
CA LEU A 57 -8.02 -16.89 4.40
C LEU A 57 -6.63 -16.89 5.05
N ASP A 58 -6.36 -17.87 5.86
CA ASP A 58 -5.05 -18.08 6.45
C ASP A 58 -4.35 -19.29 5.80
N SER A 59 -3.12 -19.12 5.38
CA SER A 59 -2.35 -20.17 4.67
C SER A 59 -2.12 -21.42 5.51
N ARG A 60 -2.02 -21.29 6.83
CA ARG A 60 -1.89 -22.41 7.76
C ARG A 60 -3.15 -23.27 7.79
N GLU A 61 -4.32 -22.64 7.79
CA GLU A 61 -5.61 -23.33 7.74
C GLU A 61 -5.79 -24.06 6.40
N ILE A 62 -5.42 -23.39 5.30
CA ILE A 62 -5.45 -23.99 3.96
C ILE A 62 -4.50 -25.17 3.88
N ARG A 63 -3.26 -25.01 4.36
CA ARG A 63 -2.29 -26.09 4.41
C ARG A 63 -2.79 -27.28 5.20
N ALA A 64 -3.36 -27.06 6.37
CA ALA A 64 -3.95 -28.12 7.22
C ALA A 64 -5.15 -28.80 6.54
N ARG A 65 -6.08 -28.00 5.97
CA ARG A 65 -7.30 -28.49 5.30
C ARG A 65 -7.01 -29.43 4.15
N PHE A 66 -5.99 -29.12 3.34
CA PHE A 66 -5.65 -29.91 2.14
C PHE A 66 -4.45 -30.85 2.34
N GLY A 67 -3.90 -30.94 3.54
CA GLY A 67 -2.75 -31.82 3.85
C GLY A 67 -1.50 -31.45 3.04
N LEU A 68 -1.26 -30.17 2.77
CA LEU A 68 -0.16 -29.73 1.93
C LEU A 68 1.17 -29.74 2.69
N LYS A 69 2.27 -29.94 1.96
CA LYS A 69 3.62 -29.64 2.44
C LYS A 69 3.82 -28.12 2.54
N PRO A 70 4.85 -27.64 3.25
CA PRO A 70 5.25 -26.24 3.18
C PRO A 70 5.37 -25.77 1.74
N PHE A 71 4.87 -24.56 1.45
CA PHE A 71 4.82 -24.05 0.08
C PHE A 71 5.10 -22.55 0.01
N ILE A 72 5.62 -22.14 -1.15
CA ILE A 72 5.65 -20.77 -1.65
C ILE A 72 4.96 -20.82 -3.01
N GLY A 73 4.11 -19.85 -3.32
CA GLY A 73 3.39 -19.84 -4.58
C GLY A 73 2.46 -18.62 -4.74
N GLN A 74 1.37 -18.85 -5.43
CA GLN A 74 0.39 -17.82 -5.67
C GLN A 74 -1.04 -18.33 -5.51
N LEU A 75 -1.88 -17.50 -4.91
CA LEU A 75 -3.31 -17.75 -4.75
C LEU A 75 -4.08 -16.89 -5.76
N PHE A 76 -4.95 -17.52 -6.52
CA PHE A 76 -5.94 -16.86 -7.36
C PHE A 76 -7.29 -16.89 -6.66
N ILE A 77 -7.99 -15.77 -6.65
CA ILE A 77 -9.36 -15.66 -6.14
C ILE A 77 -10.20 -15.01 -7.22
N HIS A 78 -11.23 -15.71 -7.66
CA HIS A 78 -12.24 -15.17 -8.56
C HIS A 78 -13.54 -14.99 -7.78
N ALA A 79 -14.08 -13.77 -7.79
CA ALA A 79 -15.39 -13.49 -7.21
C ALA A 79 -16.45 -13.52 -8.32
N ILE A 80 -17.42 -14.40 -8.18
CA ILE A 80 -18.50 -14.66 -9.14
C ILE A 80 -19.81 -14.13 -8.55
N GLY A 81 -20.65 -13.50 -9.37
CA GLY A 81 -21.92 -12.91 -8.93
C GLY A 81 -21.78 -11.53 -8.28
N VAL A 82 -20.67 -10.84 -8.57
CA VAL A 82 -20.33 -9.53 -8.02
C VAL A 82 -21.16 -8.40 -8.59
N ALA A 83 -21.21 -7.27 -7.88
CA ALA A 83 -21.81 -6.02 -8.31
C ALA A 83 -20.93 -4.83 -7.87
N GLY A 84 -20.90 -3.75 -8.65
CA GLY A 84 -20.19 -2.51 -8.34
C GLY A 84 -18.69 -2.54 -8.63
N HIS A 85 -17.99 -3.57 -8.18
CA HIS A 85 -16.55 -3.78 -8.41
C HIS A 85 -16.31 -5.17 -9.00
N ASP A 86 -15.39 -5.26 -9.94
CA ASP A 86 -14.98 -6.48 -10.63
C ASP A 86 -13.68 -7.10 -10.09
N VAL A 87 -13.08 -6.49 -9.08
CA VAL A 87 -11.82 -6.93 -8.48
C VAL A 87 -11.99 -7.26 -6.99
N VAL A 88 -11.21 -8.20 -6.49
CA VAL A 88 -11.12 -8.51 -5.07
C VAL A 88 -10.09 -7.59 -4.42
N LYS A 89 -10.57 -6.69 -3.56
CA LYS A 89 -9.72 -5.82 -2.75
C LYS A 89 -9.44 -6.49 -1.41
N TYR A 90 -8.18 -6.54 -0.99
CA TYR A 90 -7.79 -7.25 0.23
C TYR A 90 -6.55 -6.65 0.89
N ALA A 91 -6.43 -6.87 2.19
CA ALA A 91 -5.16 -6.75 2.91
C ALA A 91 -4.50 -8.12 2.99
N LEU A 92 -3.20 -8.18 2.82
CA LEU A 92 -2.41 -9.39 2.86
C LEU A 92 -1.29 -9.24 3.89
N ASP A 93 -1.41 -9.95 4.99
CA ASP A 93 -0.37 -10.01 6.01
C ASP A 93 0.56 -11.19 5.77
N THR A 94 1.86 -10.96 5.89
CA THR A 94 2.84 -12.03 6.02
C THR A 94 3.46 -11.92 7.40
N TYR A 95 3.42 -13.00 8.16
CA TYR A 95 3.82 -13.00 9.56
C TYR A 95 4.70 -14.21 9.90
N ALA A 96 5.62 -14.03 10.85
CA ALA A 96 6.43 -15.11 11.37
C ALA A 96 5.56 -16.12 12.14
N THR A 97 5.82 -17.41 11.93
CA THR A 97 5.15 -18.53 12.63
C THR A 97 5.94 -19.01 13.85
N ASP A 98 7.21 -18.62 13.93
CA ASP A 98 8.07 -18.76 15.10
C ASP A 98 7.91 -17.52 16.02
N ASN A 99 8.73 -17.40 17.04
CA ASN A 99 8.76 -16.25 17.92
C ASN A 99 9.42 -15.00 17.28
N GLY A 100 9.62 -15.01 15.98
CA GLY A 100 10.21 -13.89 15.23
C GLY A 100 9.27 -12.71 15.08
N ALA A 101 9.84 -11.49 15.09
CA ALA A 101 9.09 -10.25 14.97
C ALA A 101 8.82 -9.81 13.53
N SER A 102 8.97 -10.71 12.53
CA SER A 102 8.69 -10.37 11.14
C SER A 102 7.18 -10.27 10.89
N LEU A 103 6.77 -9.11 10.45
CA LEU A 103 5.38 -8.80 10.13
C LEU A 103 5.34 -7.81 8.97
N SER A 104 4.50 -8.08 7.98
CA SER A 104 4.33 -7.21 6.82
C SER A 104 2.87 -7.14 6.45
N CYS A 105 2.45 -6.02 5.92
CA CYS A 105 1.15 -5.83 5.30
C CYS A 105 1.36 -5.35 3.87
N THR A 106 0.63 -5.92 2.93
CA THR A 106 0.45 -5.40 1.58
C THR A 106 -1.03 -5.43 1.26
N HIS A 107 -1.41 -4.83 0.15
CA HIS A 107 -2.78 -4.90 -0.33
C HIS A 107 -2.77 -5.15 -1.83
N ASP A 108 -3.91 -5.49 -2.38
CA ASP A 108 -4.15 -5.43 -3.82
C ASP A 108 -5.60 -5.05 -4.10
N ALA A 109 -5.76 -4.23 -5.09
CA ALA A 109 -7.05 -3.83 -5.63
C ALA A 109 -7.04 -3.89 -7.16
N ASN A 110 -5.96 -4.43 -7.74
CA ASN A 110 -5.75 -4.40 -9.18
C ASN A 110 -5.09 -5.69 -9.64
N ALA A 111 -5.89 -6.55 -10.25
CA ALA A 111 -5.47 -7.86 -10.74
C ALA A 111 -4.92 -7.82 -12.19
N TRP A 112 -4.87 -6.65 -12.81
CA TRP A 112 -4.48 -6.54 -14.21
C TRP A 112 -2.97 -6.60 -14.39
N PRO A 113 -2.45 -7.46 -15.28
CA PRO A 113 -1.06 -7.44 -15.66
C PRO A 113 -0.66 -6.08 -16.27
N SER A 114 0.53 -5.62 -15.95
CA SER A 114 1.13 -4.44 -16.57
C SER A 114 2.42 -4.80 -17.30
N ALA A 115 2.76 -4.03 -18.32
CA ALA A 115 4.01 -4.19 -19.00
C ALA A 115 5.21 -3.71 -18.16
N ARG A 116 4.98 -2.72 -17.28
CA ARG A 116 6.05 -2.09 -16.49
C ARG A 116 5.58 -1.78 -15.08
N PHE A 117 6.53 -1.92 -14.13
CA PHE A 117 6.37 -1.50 -12.75
C PHE A 117 7.61 -0.74 -12.32
N ALA A 118 7.48 0.15 -11.33
CA ALA A 118 8.59 0.96 -10.84
C ALA A 118 8.60 1.02 -9.30
N GLY A 119 9.74 1.46 -8.73
CA GLY A 119 9.91 1.67 -7.31
C GLY A 119 10.39 0.41 -6.56
N LEU A 120 11.02 -0.56 -7.23
CA LEU A 120 11.73 -1.62 -6.54
C LEU A 120 13.02 -1.03 -5.95
N PRO A 121 13.22 -1.05 -4.62
CA PRO A 121 14.42 -0.48 -4.02
C PRO A 121 15.65 -1.37 -4.22
N ALA A 122 16.81 -0.75 -4.41
CA ALA A 122 18.07 -1.44 -4.30
C ALA A 122 18.38 -1.80 -2.84
N PRO A 123 19.16 -2.87 -2.55
CA PRO A 123 19.52 -3.25 -1.19
C PRO A 123 20.49 -2.27 -0.53
N ARG A 124 20.36 -2.10 0.80
CA ARG A 124 21.47 -1.59 1.63
C ARG A 124 22.55 -2.67 1.77
N ALA A 125 23.71 -2.30 2.27
CA ALA A 125 24.83 -3.23 2.45
C ALA A 125 24.50 -4.41 3.39
N ASP A 126 23.56 -4.22 4.33
CA ASP A 126 23.10 -5.21 5.30
C ASP A 126 21.71 -5.79 4.94
N GLU A 127 21.23 -5.53 3.73
CA GLU A 127 19.94 -6.01 3.22
C GLU A 127 20.11 -6.93 2.01
N ARG A 128 19.17 -7.83 1.86
CA ARG A 128 18.94 -8.60 0.65
C ARG A 128 17.54 -8.29 0.13
N VAL A 129 17.41 -7.93 -1.14
CA VAL A 129 16.12 -7.65 -1.78
C VAL A 129 15.81 -8.74 -2.78
N ILE A 130 14.68 -9.42 -2.57
CA ILE A 130 14.21 -10.51 -3.42
C ILE A 130 12.91 -10.04 -4.09
N LEU A 131 12.90 -9.99 -5.41
CA LEU A 131 11.69 -9.77 -6.20
C LEU A 131 10.97 -11.09 -6.44
N TRP A 132 9.70 -11.18 -6.05
CA TRP A 132 8.83 -12.31 -6.29
C TRP A 132 8.06 -12.09 -7.60
N VAL A 133 8.50 -12.76 -8.66
CA VAL A 133 7.87 -12.73 -9.98
C VAL A 133 6.85 -13.85 -10.07
N GLN A 134 5.60 -13.51 -10.35
CA GLN A 134 4.51 -14.46 -10.46
C GLN A 134 3.95 -14.44 -11.88
N ASN A 135 4.21 -15.49 -12.65
CA ASN A 135 3.55 -15.66 -13.94
C ASN A 135 2.06 -15.91 -13.69
N SER A 136 1.20 -15.01 -14.12
CA SER A 136 -0.24 -15.08 -13.91
C SER A 136 -1.00 -15.73 -15.08
N HIS A 137 -0.29 -16.27 -16.05
CA HIS A 137 -0.85 -16.81 -17.29
C HIS A 137 -0.59 -18.32 -17.46
N ALA A 138 -1.43 -18.95 -18.29
CA ALA A 138 -1.30 -20.34 -18.69
C ALA A 138 -0.22 -20.58 -19.77
N VAL A 139 0.57 -19.57 -20.08
CA VAL A 139 1.71 -19.64 -21.01
C VAL A 139 2.99 -19.23 -20.28
N PRO A 140 4.15 -19.77 -20.67
CA PRO A 140 5.40 -19.37 -20.04
C PRO A 140 5.75 -17.91 -20.37
N ILE A 141 6.53 -17.29 -19.50
CA ILE A 141 7.25 -16.05 -19.83
C ILE A 141 8.53 -16.48 -20.52
N PRO A 142 8.74 -16.17 -21.80
CA PRO A 142 9.95 -16.57 -22.53
C PRO A 142 11.22 -15.99 -21.89
N ALA A 143 12.32 -16.67 -22.07
CA ALA A 143 13.64 -16.14 -21.73
C ALA A 143 13.85 -14.79 -22.45
N GLY A 144 14.29 -13.78 -21.73
CA GLY A 144 14.52 -12.43 -22.24
C GLY A 144 13.33 -11.46 -22.15
N ASP A 145 12.10 -11.95 -21.96
CA ASP A 145 10.88 -11.09 -21.91
C ASP A 145 10.68 -10.42 -20.54
N PHE A 146 11.29 -10.95 -19.50
CA PHE A 146 11.29 -10.32 -18.19
C PHE A 146 12.67 -9.71 -17.91
N ALA A 147 12.70 -8.44 -17.52
CA ALA A 147 13.95 -7.75 -17.23
C ALA A 147 13.79 -6.78 -16.05
N LEU A 148 14.90 -6.44 -15.44
CA LEU A 148 15.04 -5.31 -14.52
C LEU A 148 15.92 -4.25 -15.13
N ASP A 149 15.65 -2.98 -14.82
CA ASP A 149 16.51 -1.86 -15.18
C ASP A 149 16.67 -0.92 -13.98
N ARG A 150 17.82 -0.26 -13.87
CA ARG A 150 17.90 0.92 -12.99
C ARG A 150 17.03 2.01 -13.60
N MET A 151 16.17 2.63 -12.79
CA MET A 151 15.31 3.71 -13.27
C MET A 151 16.13 4.77 -13.98
N GLY A 152 15.75 5.09 -15.23
CA GLY A 152 16.41 6.10 -16.06
C GLY A 152 17.74 5.69 -16.72
N ALA A 153 18.21 4.45 -16.57
CA ALA A 153 19.46 4.01 -17.18
C ALA A 153 19.31 3.55 -18.63
N ASP A 154 18.11 3.09 -19.02
CA ASP A 154 17.81 2.53 -20.35
C ASP A 154 18.78 1.38 -20.74
N ALA A 155 19.14 0.53 -19.74
CA ALA A 155 20.08 -0.58 -19.86
C ALA A 155 19.58 -1.85 -19.14
N PRO A 156 18.46 -2.43 -19.60
CA PRO A 156 17.81 -3.54 -18.91
C PRO A 156 18.66 -4.81 -18.88
N VAL A 157 18.62 -5.49 -17.74
CA VAL A 157 19.18 -6.82 -17.55
C VAL A 157 18.06 -7.84 -17.64
N ALA A 158 18.03 -8.59 -18.72
CA ALA A 158 16.99 -9.58 -18.99
C ALA A 158 17.27 -10.89 -18.24
N LEU A 159 16.21 -11.54 -17.80
CA LEU A 159 16.28 -12.88 -17.22
C LEU A 159 16.52 -13.90 -18.34
N ALA A 160 17.60 -14.67 -18.21
CA ALA A 160 18.01 -15.65 -19.22
C ALA A 160 17.16 -16.92 -19.21
N GLU A 161 16.36 -17.14 -18.19
CA GLU A 161 15.54 -18.34 -18.00
C GLU A 161 14.06 -18.06 -18.29
N GLU A 162 13.37 -19.09 -18.78
CA GLU A 162 11.91 -19.09 -18.90
C GLU A 162 11.26 -19.21 -17.51
N ILE A 163 10.13 -18.52 -17.29
CA ILE A 163 9.29 -18.72 -16.10
C ILE A 163 8.04 -19.52 -16.53
N PRO A 164 7.89 -20.77 -16.03
CA PRO A 164 6.75 -21.63 -16.42
C PRO A 164 5.38 -20.99 -16.13
N PRO A 165 4.31 -21.51 -16.77
CA PRO A 165 2.95 -21.09 -16.48
C PRO A 165 2.61 -21.18 -14.99
N PHE A 166 1.99 -20.15 -14.44
CA PHE A 166 1.59 -20.05 -13.03
C PHE A 166 2.70 -20.21 -12.00
N ALA A 167 3.98 -20.22 -12.41
CA ALA A 167 5.09 -20.36 -11.49
C ALA A 167 5.39 -19.06 -10.74
N THR A 168 6.02 -19.20 -9.57
CA THR A 168 6.54 -18.11 -8.75
C THR A 168 8.06 -18.23 -8.69
N ARG A 169 8.78 -17.17 -9.12
CA ARG A 169 10.24 -17.11 -9.16
C ARG A 169 10.75 -16.06 -8.16
N ALA A 170 11.73 -16.44 -7.36
CA ALA A 170 12.50 -15.50 -6.55
C ALA A 170 13.69 -14.98 -7.36
N LEU A 171 13.86 -13.67 -7.46
CA LEU A 171 15.01 -13.02 -8.09
C LEU A 171 15.72 -12.17 -7.04
N ASP A 172 16.96 -12.48 -6.75
CA ASP A 172 17.80 -11.65 -5.90
C ASP A 172 18.31 -10.45 -6.72
N VAL A 173 17.96 -9.25 -6.29
CA VAL A 173 18.36 -8.02 -6.98
C VAL A 173 19.88 -7.89 -7.07
N ALA A 174 20.61 -8.32 -6.03
CA ALA A 174 22.07 -8.23 -6.00
C ALA A 174 22.78 -9.20 -6.98
N GLU A 175 22.11 -10.30 -7.39
CA GLU A 175 22.64 -11.20 -8.42
C GLU A 175 22.61 -10.56 -9.82
N LEU A 176 21.62 -9.71 -10.08
CA LEU A 176 21.45 -9.01 -11.36
C LEU A 176 22.18 -7.65 -11.38
N PHE A 177 22.22 -6.97 -10.24
CA PHE A 177 22.81 -5.65 -10.05
C PHE A 177 23.74 -5.62 -8.83
N PRO A 178 24.94 -6.25 -8.90
CA PRO A 178 25.80 -6.45 -7.71
C PRO A 178 26.34 -5.13 -7.13
N ASP A 179 26.44 -4.09 -7.94
CA ASP A 179 26.98 -2.79 -7.53
C ASP A 179 25.89 -1.76 -7.16
N LEU A 180 24.63 -2.08 -7.43
CA LEU A 180 23.53 -1.15 -7.14
C LEU A 180 23.19 -1.16 -5.65
N ARG A 181 23.06 0.03 -5.07
CA ARG A 181 22.78 0.20 -3.63
C ARG A 181 21.66 1.22 -3.42
N TRP A 182 20.95 1.05 -2.31
CA TRP A 182 20.06 2.05 -1.76
C TRP A 182 20.74 3.44 -1.75
N PRO A 183 20.05 4.52 -2.13
CA PRO A 183 18.61 4.61 -2.41
C PRO A 183 18.21 4.50 -3.89
N ALA A 184 19.04 3.94 -4.73
CA ALA A 184 18.66 3.72 -6.13
C ALA A 184 17.40 2.85 -6.24
N GLN A 185 16.63 3.05 -7.31
CA GLN A 185 15.41 2.33 -7.61
C GLN A 185 15.50 1.61 -8.95
N LEU A 186 14.74 0.52 -9.09
CA LEU A 186 14.66 -0.24 -10.32
C LEU A 186 13.23 -0.25 -10.88
N GLU A 187 13.18 -0.40 -12.20
CA GLU A 187 12.00 -0.73 -12.99
C GLU A 187 11.93 -2.22 -13.24
N VAL A 188 10.70 -2.74 -13.33
CA VAL A 188 10.41 -4.12 -13.71
C VAL A 188 9.74 -4.09 -15.08
N LEU A 189 10.38 -4.67 -16.06
CA LEU A 189 9.87 -4.84 -17.42
C LEU A 189 9.27 -6.24 -17.52
N ALA A 190 7.96 -6.33 -17.57
CA ALA A 190 7.24 -7.58 -17.32
C ALA A 190 6.46 -8.13 -18.53
N GLY A 191 6.46 -7.45 -19.69
CA GLY A 191 5.80 -7.91 -20.91
C GLY A 191 4.30 -8.19 -20.77
N ARG A 192 3.62 -7.68 -19.72
CA ARG A 192 2.23 -7.96 -19.33
C ARG A 192 1.96 -9.39 -18.86
N HIS A 193 2.98 -10.12 -18.44
CA HIS A 193 2.84 -11.50 -17.95
C HIS A 193 2.54 -11.58 -16.46
N VAL A 194 2.86 -10.55 -15.68
CA VAL A 194 2.75 -10.57 -14.23
C VAL A 194 1.78 -9.49 -13.74
N VAL A 195 1.09 -9.81 -12.66
CA VAL A 195 0.37 -8.83 -11.84
C VAL A 195 1.37 -8.13 -10.93
N ARG A 196 0.95 -7.08 -10.24
CA ARG A 196 1.79 -6.27 -9.35
C ARG A 196 2.77 -7.14 -8.53
N PRO A 197 4.10 -7.12 -8.85
CA PRO A 197 5.08 -7.94 -8.14
C PRO A 197 5.22 -7.51 -6.68
N ARG A 198 5.57 -8.48 -5.83
CA ARG A 198 5.99 -8.25 -4.45
C ARG A 198 7.50 -8.35 -4.38
N TYR A 199 8.08 -7.60 -3.46
CA TYR A 199 9.48 -7.78 -3.09
C TYR A 199 9.60 -8.01 -1.59
N GLU A 200 10.61 -8.74 -1.22
CA GLU A 200 10.95 -9.09 0.15
C GLU A 200 12.31 -8.53 0.49
N VAL A 201 12.41 -7.82 1.60
CA VAL A 201 13.68 -7.34 2.12
C VAL A 201 14.02 -8.12 3.37
N VAL A 202 15.16 -8.77 3.33
CA VAL A 202 15.70 -9.55 4.46
C VAL A 202 16.86 -8.76 5.08
N ARG A 203 16.77 -8.52 6.39
CA ARG A 203 17.78 -7.86 7.18
C ARG A 203 17.89 -8.52 8.56
N ASP A 204 19.08 -8.98 8.94
CA ASP A 204 19.33 -9.60 10.26
C ASP A 204 18.29 -10.67 10.64
N GLY A 205 18.02 -11.59 9.70
CA GLY A 205 17.03 -12.66 9.87
C GLY A 205 15.56 -12.22 9.89
N ARG A 206 15.28 -10.93 9.84
CA ARG A 206 13.92 -10.37 9.74
C ARG A 206 13.54 -10.13 8.30
N THR A 207 12.26 -10.23 8.03
CA THR A 207 11.69 -10.09 6.70
C THR A 207 10.56 -9.08 6.72
N ARG A 208 10.52 -8.24 5.67
CA ARG A 208 9.36 -7.42 5.32
C ARG A 208 9.03 -7.59 3.85
N ILE A 209 7.74 -7.58 3.54
CA ILE A 209 7.24 -7.66 2.16
C ILE A 209 6.46 -6.40 1.84
N ALA A 210 6.74 -5.85 0.66
CA ALA A 210 6.01 -4.74 0.08
C ALA A 210 5.74 -5.01 -1.41
N HIS A 211 5.14 -4.06 -2.10
CA HIS A 211 4.87 -4.18 -3.53
C HIS A 211 5.50 -3.02 -4.30
N VAL A 212 5.85 -3.25 -5.56
CA VAL A 212 6.10 -2.20 -6.54
C VAL A 212 4.77 -1.67 -7.09
N ASN A 213 4.78 -0.55 -7.80
CA ASN A 213 3.58 -0.03 -8.43
C ASN A 213 3.65 -0.06 -9.96
N VAL A 214 2.46 -0.07 -10.57
CA VAL A 214 2.32 0.03 -12.03
C VAL A 214 2.86 1.38 -12.50
N GLU A 215 3.80 1.35 -13.42
CA GLU A 215 4.28 2.55 -14.09
C GLU A 215 3.18 3.12 -15.00
N ARG A 216 3.04 4.44 -15.00
CA ARG A 216 1.98 5.15 -15.70
C ARG A 216 2.43 5.56 -17.11
N ALA A 217 2.20 4.66 -18.07
CA ALA A 217 2.47 4.92 -19.48
C ALA A 217 1.43 5.83 -20.17
N ASP A 218 0.31 6.09 -19.50
CA ASP A 218 -0.81 6.91 -19.99
C ASP A 218 -0.69 8.40 -19.61
N LEU A 219 0.25 8.76 -18.75
CA LEU A 219 0.48 10.15 -18.32
C LEU A 219 1.62 10.79 -19.09
N LYS A 220 1.55 12.12 -19.17
CA LYS A 220 2.57 12.96 -19.79
C LYS A 220 2.67 14.28 -19.03
N PRO A 221 3.81 14.98 -19.07
CA PRO A 221 3.94 16.30 -18.50
C PRO A 221 2.83 17.24 -18.99
N ASP A 222 2.14 17.89 -18.04
CA ASP A 222 1.07 18.84 -18.29
C ASP A 222 1.50 20.26 -17.83
N PRO A 223 1.78 21.17 -18.77
CA PRO A 223 2.13 22.56 -18.43
C PRO A 223 1.06 23.30 -17.61
N GLY A 224 -0.21 22.86 -17.69
CA GLY A 224 -1.30 23.43 -16.92
C GLY A 224 -1.14 23.26 -15.41
N ILE A 225 -0.39 22.26 -14.96
CA ILE A 225 -0.15 22.03 -13.54
C ILE A 225 0.62 23.18 -12.88
N LYS A 226 1.51 23.85 -13.62
CA LYS A 226 2.26 25.02 -13.15
C LYS A 226 1.37 26.24 -12.88
N THR A 227 0.20 26.28 -13.49
CA THR A 227 -0.72 27.43 -13.49
C THR A 227 -2.09 27.06 -12.94
N LEU A 228 -2.16 26.16 -11.96
CA LEU A 228 -3.41 25.77 -11.33
C LEU A 228 -4.12 26.98 -10.75
N HIS A 229 -5.45 26.97 -10.88
CA HIS A 229 -6.29 28.03 -10.32
C HIS A 229 -6.05 28.15 -8.80
N PRO A 230 -6.01 29.36 -8.22
CA PRO A 230 -5.76 29.56 -6.77
C PRO A 230 -6.68 28.76 -5.85
N ALA A 231 -7.92 28.46 -6.27
CA ALA A 231 -8.83 27.58 -5.53
C ALA A 231 -8.32 26.14 -5.37
N MET A 232 -7.35 25.74 -6.19
CA MET A 232 -6.68 24.43 -6.09
C MET A 232 -5.58 24.40 -5.01
N GLY A 233 -5.31 25.54 -4.35
CA GLY A 233 -4.29 25.62 -3.30
C GLY A 233 -2.92 25.14 -3.79
N ARG A 234 -2.33 24.19 -3.05
CA ARG A 234 -1.04 23.58 -3.43
C ARG A 234 -1.15 22.59 -4.61
N GLY A 235 -2.35 22.27 -5.05
CA GLY A 235 -2.62 21.35 -6.14
C GLY A 235 -2.37 19.88 -5.76
N PHE A 236 -1.51 19.22 -6.52
CA PHE A 236 -1.18 17.81 -6.32
C PHE A 236 -0.33 17.60 -5.07
N LEU A 237 -0.69 16.61 -4.28
CA LEU A 237 0.06 16.22 -3.09
C LEU A 237 -0.04 14.72 -2.81
N LEU A 238 1.00 14.19 -2.17
CA LEU A 238 1.09 12.81 -1.73
C LEU A 238 1.35 12.77 -0.22
N PRO A 239 0.34 12.44 0.60
CA PRO A 239 0.49 12.38 2.04
C PRO A 239 1.04 11.03 2.49
N PHE A 240 1.83 11.04 3.57
CA PHE A 240 2.30 9.85 4.26
C PHE A 240 2.50 10.09 5.75
N PRO A 241 2.33 9.06 6.60
CA PRO A 241 2.45 9.23 8.04
C PRO A 241 3.90 9.43 8.49
N ILE A 242 4.05 10.17 9.58
CA ILE A 242 5.23 10.15 10.42
C ILE A 242 4.80 9.46 11.71
N LEU A 243 5.31 8.25 11.95
CA LEU A 243 5.06 7.52 13.19
C LEU A 243 5.77 8.18 14.37
N PRO A 244 5.40 7.90 15.64
CA PRO A 244 6.03 8.48 16.82
C PRO A 244 7.56 8.36 16.78
N ARG A 245 8.25 9.50 16.67
CA ARG A 245 9.67 9.58 16.35
C ARG A 245 10.59 9.06 17.45
N GLY A 246 10.11 8.96 18.68
CA GLY A 246 10.86 8.32 19.77
C GLY A 246 11.15 6.84 19.47
N ARG A 247 10.30 6.16 18.71
CA ARG A 247 10.45 4.77 18.32
C ARG A 247 10.79 4.58 16.85
N PHE A 248 10.24 5.40 15.97
CA PHE A 248 10.31 5.16 14.53
C PHE A 248 11.13 6.25 13.79
N ARG A 249 11.77 5.82 12.73
CA ARG A 249 12.39 6.66 11.71
C ARG A 249 11.58 6.54 10.43
N THR A 250 11.25 7.65 9.79
CA THR A 250 10.49 7.67 8.53
C THR A 250 11.37 8.19 7.41
N ILE A 251 11.44 7.45 6.31
CA ILE A 251 12.21 7.79 5.12
C ILE A 251 11.28 7.78 3.92
N ALA A 252 11.29 8.83 3.12
CA ALA A 252 10.56 8.92 1.85
C ALA A 252 11.54 8.83 0.68
N LEU A 253 11.22 8.01 -0.29
CA LEU A 253 11.96 7.81 -1.52
C LEU A 253 11.04 8.18 -2.68
N PRO A 254 11.06 9.44 -3.18
CA PRO A 254 10.27 9.83 -4.34
C PRO A 254 10.53 8.89 -5.51
N THR A 255 9.48 8.51 -6.22
CA THR A 255 9.57 7.55 -7.33
C THR A 255 8.99 8.19 -8.59
N PRO A 256 9.80 8.46 -9.62
CA PRO A 256 9.30 8.86 -10.94
C PRO A 256 8.50 7.71 -11.57
N MET A 257 7.15 7.79 -11.49
CA MET A 257 6.25 6.71 -11.92
C MET A 257 5.82 6.78 -13.38
N VAL A 258 6.18 7.86 -14.06
CA VAL A 258 5.88 8.05 -15.47
C VAL A 258 7.18 7.96 -16.26
N GLU A 259 7.20 7.16 -17.30
CA GLU A 259 8.41 6.96 -18.13
C GLU A 259 9.00 8.28 -18.66
N THR A 260 8.14 9.26 -18.91
CA THR A 260 8.55 10.59 -19.40
C THR A 260 8.93 11.56 -18.28
N GLU A 261 8.81 11.18 -17.01
CA GLU A 261 9.08 12.04 -15.86
C GLU A 261 10.58 12.09 -15.56
N ARG A 262 11.27 13.05 -16.17
CA ARG A 262 12.72 13.20 -16.13
C ARG A 262 13.20 14.45 -15.39
N ASP A 263 12.27 15.21 -14.78
CA ASP A 263 12.59 16.51 -14.18
C ASP A 263 11.53 16.92 -13.14
N MET A 264 11.31 16.06 -12.17
CA MET A 264 10.24 16.18 -11.18
C MET A 264 10.57 17.22 -10.09
N PRO A 265 9.89 18.39 -10.04
CA PRO A 265 10.17 19.45 -9.07
C PRO A 265 9.42 19.20 -7.76
N LEU A 266 10.11 18.87 -6.69
CA LEU A 266 9.47 18.48 -5.44
C LEU A 266 9.85 19.36 -4.24
N ARG A 267 8.90 19.47 -3.34
CA ARG A 267 9.05 19.92 -1.96
C ARG A 267 8.36 18.95 -1.01
N LEU A 268 8.95 18.80 0.16
CA LEU A 268 8.35 18.13 1.30
C LEU A 268 7.75 19.19 2.24
N ASP A 269 6.48 19.03 2.61
CA ASP A 269 5.81 19.80 3.67
C ASP A 269 5.52 18.86 4.86
N VAL A 270 5.77 19.29 6.09
CA VAL A 270 5.59 18.50 7.31
C VAL A 270 4.57 19.17 8.22
N PHE A 271 3.62 18.36 8.73
CA PHE A 271 2.50 18.81 9.55
C PHE A 271 2.43 18.08 10.89
N ALA A 272 2.11 18.84 11.93
CA ALA A 272 1.71 18.29 13.22
C ALA A 272 0.31 17.67 13.16
N PRO A 273 -0.07 16.81 14.14
CA PRO A 273 -1.40 16.19 14.17
C PRO A 273 -2.57 17.18 14.12
N ASP A 274 -2.38 18.39 14.62
CA ASP A 274 -3.38 19.48 14.63
C ASP A 274 -3.52 20.23 13.30
N GLY A 275 -2.74 19.84 12.28
CA GLY A 275 -2.77 20.46 10.95
C GLY A 275 -1.82 21.66 10.77
N ARG A 276 -1.07 22.03 11.79
CA ARG A 276 -0.09 23.09 11.71
C ARG A 276 1.15 22.65 10.95
N LYS A 277 1.50 23.35 9.88
CA LYS A 277 2.75 23.12 9.16
C LYS A 277 3.93 23.52 10.05
N ILE A 278 4.88 22.59 10.25
CA ILE A 278 6.03 22.77 11.15
C ILE A 278 7.37 22.87 10.43
N ALA A 279 7.48 22.32 9.25
CA ALA A 279 8.69 22.38 8.43
C ALA A 279 8.36 22.22 6.94
N ASP A 280 9.28 22.66 6.11
CA ASP A 280 9.34 22.28 4.70
C ASP A 280 10.79 22.15 4.22
N LYS A 281 10.98 21.37 3.15
CA LYS A 281 12.28 21.19 2.51
C LYS A 281 12.09 21.13 1.00
N PHE A 282 12.70 22.06 0.28
CA PHE A 282 12.79 22.00 -1.17
C PHE A 282 13.75 20.86 -1.55
N LEU A 283 13.30 19.94 -2.40
CA LEU A 283 14.07 18.77 -2.81
C LEU A 283 14.78 18.97 -4.15
N GLY A 284 14.47 20.04 -4.85
CA GLY A 284 15.01 20.34 -6.17
C GLY A 284 14.20 19.73 -7.30
N ARG A 285 14.84 19.63 -8.45
CA ARG A 285 14.35 18.97 -9.66
C ARG A 285 15.00 17.59 -9.74
N LEU A 286 14.20 16.54 -9.60
CA LEU A 286 14.70 15.18 -9.52
C LEU A 286 14.68 14.52 -10.90
N PRO A 287 15.83 14.09 -11.43
CA PRO A 287 15.89 13.25 -12.62
C PRO A 287 15.35 11.85 -12.32
N ARG A 288 15.03 11.08 -13.37
CA ARG A 288 14.47 9.73 -13.21
C ARG A 288 15.42 8.76 -12.49
N ASP A 289 16.73 8.96 -12.63
CA ASP A 289 17.80 8.17 -12.04
C ASP A 289 18.35 8.72 -10.71
N HIS A 290 17.60 9.63 -10.04
CA HIS A 290 18.05 10.24 -8.79
C HIS A 290 18.27 9.20 -7.68
N ASP A 291 19.19 9.53 -6.77
CA ASP A 291 19.50 8.76 -5.56
C ASP A 291 19.07 9.53 -4.28
N LEU A 292 17.93 10.24 -4.33
CA LEU A 292 17.44 10.99 -3.19
C LEU A 292 16.56 10.10 -2.31
N ALA A 293 16.96 9.91 -1.07
CA ALA A 293 16.09 9.47 0.03
C ALA A 293 15.99 10.60 1.05
N VAL A 294 14.77 10.96 1.42
CA VAL A 294 14.52 12.02 2.41
C VAL A 294 14.26 11.38 3.76
N ASP A 295 15.25 11.46 4.64
CA ASP A 295 15.11 11.08 6.03
C ASP A 295 14.45 12.23 6.81
N LEU A 296 13.37 11.97 7.51
CA LEU A 296 12.67 12.99 8.29
C LEU A 296 13.49 13.45 9.53
N ASP A 297 14.47 12.66 9.95
CA ASP A 297 15.42 13.07 10.99
C ASP A 297 16.37 14.18 10.54
N ASP A 298 16.63 14.29 9.23
CA ASP A 298 17.43 15.38 8.64
C ASP A 298 16.61 16.65 8.39
N VAL A 299 15.29 16.59 8.54
CA VAL A 299 14.37 17.71 8.28
C VAL A 299 13.83 18.31 9.58
N LEU A 300 13.69 17.50 10.61
CA LEU A 300 13.01 17.83 11.86
C LEU A 300 13.96 17.85 13.04
N ALA A 301 13.75 18.79 13.96
CA ALA A 301 14.43 18.77 15.26
C ALA A 301 14.15 17.44 16.00
N PRO A 302 15.08 16.96 16.84
CA PRO A 302 14.96 15.65 17.52
C PRO A 302 13.67 15.49 18.33
N ASP A 303 13.21 16.55 18.97
CA ASP A 303 12.01 16.60 19.83
C ASP A 303 10.71 16.96 19.07
N ALA A 304 10.80 17.23 17.77
CA ALA A 304 9.61 17.50 16.96
C ALA A 304 8.79 16.23 16.74
N LEU A 305 7.47 16.33 16.81
CA LEU A 305 6.51 15.26 16.55
C LEU A 305 6.72 13.99 17.40
N PRO A 306 6.79 14.10 18.74
CA PRO A 306 6.97 12.93 19.61
C PRO A 306 5.85 11.89 19.41
N ASP A 307 4.63 12.34 19.17
CA ASP A 307 3.43 11.51 18.96
C ASP A 307 3.14 11.20 17.48
N GLY A 308 4.06 11.60 16.59
CA GLY A 308 3.88 11.45 15.15
C GLY A 308 3.21 12.65 14.49
N GLY A 309 2.83 12.48 13.23
CA GLY A 309 2.24 13.51 12.38
C GLY A 309 2.12 12.98 10.95
N HIS A 310 2.26 13.85 9.97
CA HIS A 310 2.38 13.43 8.59
C HIS A 310 3.25 14.40 7.78
N ALA A 311 3.66 13.94 6.61
CA ALA A 311 4.29 14.79 5.61
C ALA A 311 3.59 14.63 4.26
N GLU A 312 3.82 15.59 3.39
CA GLU A 312 3.26 15.61 2.03
C GLU A 312 4.36 15.97 1.03
N LEU A 313 4.51 15.16 -0.01
CA LEU A 313 5.24 15.57 -1.21
C LEU A 313 4.31 16.41 -2.08
N VAL A 314 4.81 17.55 -2.57
CA VAL A 314 4.08 18.47 -3.44
C VAL A 314 4.98 18.94 -4.56
N TYR A 315 4.40 19.33 -5.69
CA TYR A 315 5.16 20.01 -6.74
C TYR A 315 5.58 21.41 -6.31
N ASP A 316 6.82 21.77 -6.64
CA ASP A 316 7.34 23.13 -6.40
C ASP A 316 8.19 23.59 -7.60
N PHE A 317 7.61 24.44 -8.41
CA PHE A 317 8.17 24.91 -9.68
C PHE A 317 9.10 26.13 -9.57
N ARG A 318 9.60 26.47 -8.38
CA ARG A 318 10.46 27.66 -8.17
C ARG A 318 11.73 27.65 -9.04
N GLU A 319 12.21 26.46 -9.41
CA GLU A 319 13.37 26.26 -10.29
C GLU A 319 12.98 25.65 -11.65
N GLY A 320 11.69 25.67 -12.00
CA GLY A 320 11.17 25.02 -13.19
C GLY A 320 10.79 23.56 -12.94
N GLY A 321 11.05 22.69 -13.90
CA GLY A 321 10.67 21.27 -13.85
C GLY A 321 9.36 20.99 -14.58
N GLU A 322 8.98 19.71 -14.64
CA GLU A 322 7.77 19.23 -15.30
C GLU A 322 6.98 18.31 -14.35
N ALA A 323 5.68 18.24 -14.52
CA ALA A 323 4.79 17.44 -13.71
C ALA A 323 3.65 16.88 -14.55
N ASP A 324 3.18 15.69 -14.21
CA ASP A 324 2.10 14.97 -14.88
C ASP A 324 0.84 14.81 -14.01
N GLY A 325 0.92 15.23 -12.75
CA GLY A 325 -0.17 15.15 -11.79
C GLY A 325 -0.27 13.83 -11.04
N TRP A 326 0.74 12.97 -11.11
CA TRP A 326 0.81 11.75 -10.34
C TRP A 326 2.08 11.73 -9.48
N LEU A 327 1.94 12.02 -8.19
CA LEU A 327 3.03 11.89 -7.23
C LEU A 327 3.10 10.47 -6.69
N HIS A 328 4.29 9.92 -6.63
CA HIS A 328 4.53 8.59 -6.08
C HIS A 328 5.81 8.53 -5.23
N ALA A 329 5.80 7.69 -4.21
CA ALA A 329 6.99 7.41 -3.40
C ALA A 329 6.91 6.04 -2.73
N LEU A 330 8.09 5.49 -2.42
CA LEU A 330 8.26 4.43 -1.43
C LEU A 330 8.50 5.09 -0.07
N PHE A 331 7.75 4.67 0.94
CA PHE A 331 7.93 5.07 2.33
C PHE A 331 8.46 3.91 3.14
N ARG A 332 9.50 4.15 3.92
CA ARG A 332 10.10 3.18 4.83
C ARG A 332 9.98 3.70 6.25
N PHE A 333 9.43 2.86 7.12
CA PHE A 333 9.26 3.11 8.56
C PHE A 333 10.13 2.12 9.30
N GLU A 334 11.16 2.58 10.02
CA GLU A 334 12.13 1.73 10.72
C GLU A 334 11.95 1.86 12.22
N ASP A 335 11.83 0.74 12.93
CA ASP A 335 11.89 0.72 14.40
C ASP A 335 13.36 0.88 14.84
N ARG A 336 13.63 1.91 15.64
CA ARG A 336 15.00 2.27 16.06
C ARG A 336 15.63 1.24 17.00
N ALA A 337 14.81 0.48 17.72
CA ALA A 337 15.28 -0.45 18.73
C ALA A 337 15.70 -1.80 18.15
N ASN A 338 15.03 -2.25 17.10
CA ASN A 338 15.20 -3.61 16.59
C ASN A 338 15.44 -3.68 15.08
N PHE A 339 15.53 -2.55 14.40
CA PHE A 339 15.75 -2.42 12.94
C PHE A 339 14.71 -3.11 12.07
N HIS A 340 13.59 -3.58 12.63
CA HIS A 340 12.45 -4.01 11.82
C HIS A 340 11.89 -2.81 11.08
N ALA A 341 11.40 -3.03 9.86
CA ALA A 341 10.83 -1.97 9.07
C ALA A 341 9.54 -2.44 8.37
N ALA A 342 8.66 -1.48 8.11
CA ALA A 342 7.57 -1.61 7.16
C ALA A 342 7.84 -0.73 5.94
N GLU A 343 7.36 -1.15 4.79
CA GLU A 343 7.44 -0.37 3.56
C GLU A 343 6.07 -0.26 2.91
N SER A 344 5.75 0.92 2.39
CA SER A 344 4.55 1.19 1.63
C SER A 344 4.89 1.96 0.37
N SER A 345 4.42 1.47 -0.76
CA SER A 345 4.57 2.13 -2.06
C SER A 345 3.25 2.75 -2.44
N PHE A 346 3.17 4.08 -2.51
CA PHE A 346 1.91 4.78 -2.68
C PHE A 346 2.01 5.92 -3.69
N GLY A 347 0.93 6.12 -4.44
CA GLY A 347 0.79 7.21 -5.39
C GLY A 347 -0.54 7.95 -5.22
N ALA A 348 -0.54 9.25 -5.49
CA ALA A 348 -1.68 10.09 -5.28
C ALA A 348 -1.82 11.21 -6.32
N HIS A 349 -3.07 11.67 -6.47
CA HIS A 349 -3.47 12.79 -7.32
C HIS A 349 -3.71 14.06 -6.51
N ILE A 350 -4.43 14.99 -7.10
CA ILE A 350 -4.98 16.19 -6.45
C ILE A 350 -5.94 15.83 -5.31
N PHE A 351 -5.80 16.54 -4.19
CA PHE A 351 -6.71 16.50 -3.06
C PHE A 351 -7.16 17.90 -2.68
N ASN A 352 -8.20 18.37 -3.34
CA ASN A 352 -8.73 19.70 -3.17
C ASN A 352 -10.26 19.70 -3.20
N THR A 353 -10.81 20.81 -2.76
CA THR A 353 -12.24 21.12 -2.82
C THR A 353 -12.79 21.22 -4.23
N LEU A 354 -11.93 21.51 -5.21
CA LEU A 354 -12.26 21.58 -6.61
C LEU A 354 -11.31 20.68 -7.40
N MET A 355 -11.82 19.57 -7.91
CA MET A 355 -11.09 18.63 -8.76
C MET A 355 -11.70 18.56 -10.14
N VAL A 356 -10.87 18.29 -11.15
CA VAL A 356 -11.31 17.89 -12.47
C VAL A 356 -10.95 16.41 -12.67
N TYR A 357 -11.96 15.59 -12.91
CA TYR A 357 -11.78 14.19 -13.26
C TYR A 357 -12.50 13.91 -14.56
N LYS A 358 -11.82 13.38 -15.56
CA LYS A 358 -12.36 13.14 -16.91
C LYS A 358 -13.05 14.39 -17.50
N ASN A 359 -12.42 15.55 -17.35
CA ASN A 359 -12.91 16.87 -17.78
C ASN A 359 -14.21 17.33 -17.10
N GLU A 360 -14.64 16.68 -16.02
CA GLU A 360 -15.78 17.14 -15.22
C GLU A 360 -15.29 17.72 -13.90
N PRO A 361 -15.73 18.93 -13.52
CA PRO A 361 -15.41 19.51 -12.22
C PRO A 361 -15.97 18.62 -11.12
N GLN A 362 -15.12 18.24 -10.17
CA GLN A 362 -15.49 17.50 -8.98
C GLN A 362 -15.46 18.50 -7.81
N SER A 363 -16.61 18.83 -7.24
CA SER A 363 -16.73 19.80 -6.14
C SER A 363 -17.24 19.11 -4.87
N TYR A 364 -16.72 19.54 -3.73
CA TYR A 364 -17.26 19.14 -2.41
C TYR A 364 -18.56 19.86 -2.05
N THR A 365 -18.94 20.92 -2.76
CA THR A 365 -20.19 21.64 -2.53
C THR A 365 -21.34 20.93 -3.22
N GLY A 366 -22.04 20.06 -2.51
CA GLY A 366 -23.15 19.30 -3.05
C GLY A 366 -23.04 17.81 -2.72
N LYS A 367 -23.62 16.95 -3.54
CA LYS A 367 -23.36 15.48 -3.47
C LYS A 367 -22.02 15.22 -4.16
N PRO A 368 -20.93 15.03 -3.43
CA PRO A 368 -19.63 14.92 -4.05
C PRO A 368 -19.48 13.55 -4.69
N PRO A 369 -19.33 13.45 -6.00
CA PRO A 369 -18.87 12.21 -6.58
C PRO A 369 -17.41 12.00 -6.17
N GLY A 370 -17.14 10.91 -5.46
CA GLY A 370 -15.79 10.41 -5.25
C GLY A 370 -14.89 11.14 -4.26
N LEU A 371 -15.41 12.09 -3.49
CA LEU A 371 -14.62 12.79 -2.46
C LEU A 371 -14.96 12.34 -1.04
N SER A 372 -15.79 11.33 -0.89
CA SER A 372 -16.04 10.67 0.38
C SER A 372 -14.94 9.64 0.69
N THR A 373 -14.70 9.45 1.95
CA THR A 373 -13.84 8.39 2.47
C THR A 373 -14.65 7.14 2.74
N ARG A 374 -14.13 6.01 2.30
CA ARG A 374 -14.62 4.69 2.66
C ARG A 374 -13.45 3.74 2.70
N LEU A 375 -12.75 3.65 3.85
CA LEU A 375 -11.54 2.84 4.01
C LEU A 375 -11.83 1.61 4.86
N PHE A 376 -11.13 0.53 4.55
CA PHE A 376 -11.22 -0.74 5.25
C PHE A 376 -10.06 -0.90 6.22
N LEU A 377 -10.35 -1.16 7.49
CA LEU A 377 -9.38 -1.50 8.51
C LEU A 377 -9.68 -2.90 9.04
N LYS A 378 -8.81 -3.86 8.75
CA LYS A 378 -8.86 -5.20 9.34
C LYS A 378 -8.66 -5.14 10.86
N LEU A 379 -9.20 -6.09 11.59
CA LEU A 379 -8.88 -6.29 13.00
C LEU A 379 -7.61 -7.12 13.18
N GLY A 380 -7.08 -7.10 14.40
CA GLY A 380 -5.92 -7.90 14.78
C GLY A 380 -6.24 -9.39 14.88
N PHE A 381 -5.22 -10.22 14.88
CA PHE A 381 -5.31 -11.68 15.03
C PHE A 381 -4.09 -12.25 15.75
N GLY A 382 -4.27 -13.38 16.42
CA GLY A 382 -3.16 -14.12 17.02
C GLY A 382 -2.32 -13.28 18.00
N GLY A 383 -2.95 -12.42 18.80
CA GLY A 383 -2.27 -11.52 19.75
C GLY A 383 -1.68 -10.26 19.11
N ARG A 384 -1.87 -10.03 17.82
CA ARG A 384 -1.49 -8.79 17.12
C ARG A 384 -2.62 -7.78 17.17
N GLU A 385 -2.29 -6.52 17.36
CA GLU A 385 -3.26 -5.42 17.44
C GLU A 385 -3.26 -4.60 16.15
N SER A 386 -4.46 -4.26 15.69
CA SER A 386 -4.65 -3.40 14.52
C SER A 386 -4.51 -1.93 14.89
N PHE A 387 -3.93 -1.15 13.97
CA PHE A 387 -3.94 0.31 14.02
C PHE A 387 -4.00 0.89 12.60
N CYS A 388 -4.38 2.15 12.52
CA CYS A 388 -4.19 2.92 11.29
C CYS A 388 -3.78 4.37 11.61
N VAL A 389 -3.20 5.03 10.63
CA VAL A 389 -2.96 6.47 10.65
C VAL A 389 -3.87 7.09 9.59
N LEU A 390 -4.76 7.96 10.01
CA LEU A 390 -5.64 8.71 9.13
C LEU A 390 -5.08 10.11 8.94
N ILE A 391 -5.05 10.58 7.70
CA ILE A 391 -4.56 11.89 7.31
C ILE A 391 -5.69 12.61 6.58
N TYR A 392 -5.96 13.85 6.97
CA TYR A 392 -6.85 14.75 6.25
C TYR A 392 -6.02 15.76 5.43
N PRO A 393 -5.45 15.39 4.29
CA PRO A 393 -4.64 16.31 3.51
C PRO A 393 -5.55 17.30 2.79
N ALA A 394 -5.12 18.54 2.72
CA ALA A 394 -5.86 19.57 2.00
C ALA A 394 -4.92 20.45 1.19
N SER A 395 -5.11 20.50 -0.12
CA SER A 395 -4.38 21.39 -1.00
C SER A 395 -4.68 22.87 -0.69
N GLY A 396 -5.91 23.17 -0.28
CA GLY A 396 -6.39 24.46 0.20
C GLY A 396 -7.31 24.28 1.41
N PRO A 397 -7.68 25.36 2.10
CA PRO A 397 -8.60 25.30 3.23
C PRO A 397 -9.94 24.66 2.84
N TRP A 398 -10.41 23.74 3.68
CA TRP A 398 -11.72 23.12 3.54
C TRP A 398 -12.46 23.16 4.88
N LEU A 399 -13.19 22.09 5.23
CA LEU A 399 -13.82 22.04 6.56
C LEU A 399 -12.74 22.00 7.64
N ALA A 400 -12.93 22.74 8.72
CA ALA A 400 -11.96 22.86 9.80
C ALA A 400 -11.59 21.52 10.43
N SER A 401 -12.53 20.57 10.42
CA SER A 401 -12.29 19.19 10.81
C SER A 401 -13.15 18.20 10.01
N SER A 402 -12.72 16.96 9.93
CA SER A 402 -13.48 15.88 9.36
C SER A 402 -14.68 15.50 10.23
N SER A 403 -15.66 14.81 9.64
CA SER A 403 -16.80 14.20 10.35
C SER A 403 -16.80 12.71 10.07
N THR A 404 -15.86 12.03 10.69
CA THR A 404 -15.52 10.63 10.37
C THR A 404 -16.21 9.67 11.32
N ALA A 405 -16.91 8.69 10.78
CA ALA A 405 -17.47 7.57 11.51
C ALA A 405 -16.55 6.35 11.39
N LEU A 406 -16.26 5.72 12.52
CA LEU A 406 -15.63 4.40 12.62
C LEU A 406 -16.77 3.40 12.90
N GLU A 407 -17.07 2.52 11.96
CA GLU A 407 -18.15 1.55 12.07
C GLU A 407 -17.57 0.14 12.21
N LEU A 408 -17.77 -0.49 13.36
CA LEU A 408 -17.30 -1.85 13.66
C LEU A 408 -18.32 -2.88 13.17
N TYR A 409 -17.86 -3.82 12.36
CA TYR A 409 -18.65 -4.93 11.82
C TYR A 409 -18.08 -6.27 12.27
N ASP A 410 -18.95 -7.26 12.45
CA ASP A 410 -18.55 -8.66 12.66
C ASP A 410 -18.36 -9.43 11.34
N GLY A 411 -17.95 -10.68 11.44
CA GLY A 411 -17.78 -11.58 10.30
C GLY A 411 -19.07 -11.93 9.54
N GLN A 412 -20.25 -11.56 10.08
CA GLN A 412 -21.55 -11.74 9.43
C GLN A 412 -22.07 -10.46 8.78
N GLY A 413 -21.31 -9.35 8.87
CA GLY A 413 -21.70 -8.05 8.34
C GLY A 413 -22.70 -7.28 9.21
N VAL A 414 -22.86 -7.68 10.46
CA VAL A 414 -23.66 -6.94 11.43
C VAL A 414 -22.83 -5.79 12.01
N LYS A 415 -23.35 -4.57 11.93
CA LYS A 415 -22.73 -3.42 12.56
C LYS A 415 -22.94 -3.48 14.07
N LEU A 416 -21.87 -3.61 14.83
CA LEU A 416 -21.88 -3.79 16.28
C LEU A 416 -21.84 -2.46 17.04
N GLU A 417 -20.99 -1.53 16.60
CA GLU A 417 -20.76 -0.27 17.29
C GLU A 417 -20.32 0.81 16.30
N THR A 418 -20.53 2.08 16.65
CA THR A 418 -20.06 3.23 15.85
C THR A 418 -19.40 4.26 16.77
N ALA A 419 -18.20 4.69 16.45
CA ALA A 419 -17.50 5.79 17.10
C ALA A 419 -17.34 6.97 16.14
N GLN A 420 -17.21 8.18 16.69
CA GLN A 420 -16.98 9.40 15.91
C GLN A 420 -15.56 9.90 16.10
N LEU A 421 -14.99 10.42 15.03
CA LEU A 421 -13.64 10.96 14.99
C LEU A 421 -13.66 12.30 14.23
N ALA A 422 -12.90 13.27 14.73
CA ALA A 422 -12.69 14.55 14.08
C ALA A 422 -11.18 14.80 13.90
N ILE A 423 -10.73 14.89 12.66
CA ILE A 423 -9.34 15.18 12.31
C ILE A 423 -9.29 16.61 11.78
N ALA A 424 -8.40 17.43 12.30
CA ALA A 424 -8.20 18.79 11.84
C ALA A 424 -7.81 18.82 10.34
N CYS A 425 -8.23 19.84 9.62
CA CYS A 425 -7.80 20.07 8.25
C CYS A 425 -6.27 20.16 8.17
N SER A 426 -5.65 19.46 7.26
CA SER A 426 -4.20 19.22 7.18
C SER A 426 -3.61 18.52 8.41
N GLY A 427 -4.44 17.82 9.20
CA GLY A 427 -4.01 17.07 10.36
C GLY A 427 -3.97 15.56 10.12
N SER A 428 -3.58 14.84 11.17
CA SER A 428 -3.50 13.37 11.15
C SER A 428 -3.76 12.79 12.54
N GLN A 429 -4.19 11.52 12.58
CA GLN A 429 -4.44 10.82 13.83
C GLN A 429 -4.12 9.35 13.73
N ILE A 430 -3.45 8.81 14.75
CA ILE A 430 -3.29 7.36 14.93
C ILE A 430 -4.57 6.84 15.60
N VAL A 431 -5.18 5.83 14.99
CA VAL A 431 -6.43 5.20 15.43
C VAL A 431 -6.16 3.75 15.78
N ARG A 432 -6.55 3.36 16.99
CA ARG A 432 -6.48 1.98 17.48
C ARG A 432 -7.91 1.54 17.84
N PRO A 433 -8.46 0.48 17.24
CA PRO A 433 -9.84 0.06 17.49
C PRO A 433 -10.20 -0.04 18.99
N ARG A 434 -9.30 -0.57 19.82
CA ARG A 434 -9.50 -0.69 21.27
C ARG A 434 -9.67 0.63 22.04
N GLN A 435 -9.31 1.76 21.44
CA GLN A 435 -9.48 3.09 22.03
C GLN A 435 -10.86 3.70 21.71
N HIS A 436 -11.58 3.12 20.75
CA HIS A 436 -12.81 3.66 20.20
C HIS A 436 -14.01 2.75 20.39
N PHE A 437 -13.80 1.45 20.59
CA PHE A 437 -14.85 0.45 20.74
C PHE A 437 -14.72 -0.28 22.06
N SER A 438 -15.88 -0.74 22.58
CA SER A 438 -15.93 -1.56 23.78
C SER A 438 -15.27 -2.92 23.57
N GLU A 439 -14.70 -3.48 24.64
CA GLU A 439 -14.10 -4.81 24.61
C GLU A 439 -15.14 -5.88 24.22
N ALA A 440 -16.39 -5.73 24.66
CA ALA A 440 -17.48 -6.61 24.30
C ALA A 440 -17.75 -6.61 22.78
N SER A 441 -17.79 -5.43 22.15
CA SER A 441 -17.99 -5.29 20.70
C SER A 441 -16.79 -5.81 19.90
N LEU A 442 -15.56 -5.55 20.35
CA LEU A 442 -14.35 -6.09 19.70
C LEU A 442 -14.29 -7.63 19.82
N SER A 443 -14.65 -8.17 20.98
CA SER A 443 -14.72 -9.62 21.17
C SER A 443 -15.80 -10.27 20.29
N ALA A 444 -16.96 -9.62 20.14
CA ALA A 444 -18.03 -10.09 19.26
C ALA A 444 -17.66 -10.01 17.77
N ALA A 445 -16.89 -8.98 17.36
CA ALA A 445 -16.39 -8.86 16.01
C ALA A 445 -15.40 -9.99 15.65
N GLY A 446 -14.57 -10.39 16.61
CA GLY A 446 -13.54 -11.43 16.44
C GLY A 446 -12.50 -11.07 15.37
N GLU A 447 -11.71 -12.06 14.97
CA GLU A 447 -10.64 -11.88 13.98
C GLU A 447 -11.13 -11.74 12.52
N THR A 448 -12.39 -12.02 12.24
CA THR A 448 -13.04 -11.84 10.93
C THR A 448 -13.76 -10.51 10.81
N GLY A 449 -13.94 -9.78 11.93
CA GLY A 449 -14.52 -8.45 11.94
C GLY A 449 -13.58 -7.40 11.32
N TYR A 450 -14.15 -6.22 11.05
CA TYR A 450 -13.41 -5.10 10.50
C TYR A 450 -14.03 -3.76 10.90
N VAL A 451 -13.28 -2.69 10.73
CA VAL A 451 -13.78 -1.33 10.86
C VAL A 451 -13.89 -0.67 9.49
N LEU A 452 -15.07 -0.15 9.17
CA LEU A 452 -15.28 0.71 8.01
C LEU A 452 -15.14 2.17 8.45
N ILE A 453 -14.17 2.87 7.88
CA ILE A 453 -13.93 4.28 8.14
C ILE A 453 -14.66 5.09 7.07
N ARG A 454 -15.65 5.87 7.48
CA ARG A 454 -16.50 6.64 6.57
C ARG A 454 -16.47 8.12 6.88
N ASP A 455 -16.29 8.91 5.85
CA ASP A 455 -16.53 10.37 5.89
C ASP A 455 -17.18 10.80 4.57
N VAL A 456 -18.29 11.51 4.65
CA VAL A 456 -19.01 12.03 3.47
C VAL A 456 -18.67 13.48 3.19
N THR A 457 -17.83 14.08 4.00
CA THR A 457 -17.49 15.51 3.96
C THR A 457 -16.06 15.77 3.52
N CYS A 458 -15.16 14.80 3.75
CA CYS A 458 -13.73 14.92 3.51
C CYS A 458 -13.15 13.69 2.83
N ARG A 459 -12.09 13.89 2.04
CA ARG A 459 -11.21 12.82 1.60
C ARG A 459 -10.12 12.61 2.63
N LEU A 460 -10.12 11.44 3.28
CA LEU A 460 -9.03 11.00 4.14
C LEU A 460 -8.14 10.02 3.40
N PHE A 461 -6.86 10.02 3.75
CA PHE A 461 -5.91 8.99 3.42
C PHE A 461 -5.61 8.17 4.66
N GLY A 462 -5.41 6.88 4.46
CA GLY A 462 -5.12 5.97 5.55
C GLY A 462 -3.93 5.09 5.25
N PHE A 463 -3.20 4.77 6.30
CA PHE A 463 -2.20 3.71 6.34
C PHE A 463 -2.56 2.79 7.49
N HIS A 464 -2.57 1.49 7.26
CA HIS A 464 -2.97 0.51 8.27
C HIS A 464 -1.92 -0.58 8.45
N GLY A 465 -1.89 -1.15 9.64
CA GLY A 465 -0.97 -2.22 9.97
C GLY A 465 -1.37 -2.95 11.23
N LEU A 466 -0.47 -3.80 11.64
CA LEU A 466 -0.53 -4.55 12.89
C LEU A 466 0.71 -4.27 13.71
N GLU A 467 0.58 -4.39 15.02
CA GLU A 467 1.70 -4.42 15.97
C GLU A 467 1.58 -5.67 16.84
N ASP A 468 2.70 -6.24 17.23
CA ASP A 468 2.76 -7.34 18.17
C ASP A 468 3.64 -7.03 19.40
N ALA A 469 3.51 -7.84 20.45
CA ALA A 469 4.25 -7.66 21.69
C ALA A 469 5.77 -7.91 21.54
N SER A 470 6.21 -8.56 20.46
CA SER A 470 7.63 -8.82 20.18
C SER A 470 8.33 -7.63 19.51
N GLY A 471 7.58 -6.54 19.27
CA GLY A 471 8.05 -5.33 18.57
C GLY A 471 7.98 -5.42 17.06
N GLY A 472 7.34 -6.48 16.51
CA GLY A 472 6.99 -6.52 15.10
C GLY A 472 5.89 -5.52 14.78
N PHE A 473 5.97 -4.89 13.62
CA PHE A 473 4.89 -4.05 13.10
C PHE A 473 4.85 -4.11 11.58
N SER A 474 3.69 -3.80 11.03
CA SER A 474 3.49 -3.65 9.60
C SER A 474 2.78 -2.32 9.32
N LEU A 475 2.96 -1.78 8.13
CA LEU A 475 2.23 -0.60 7.69
C LEU A 475 2.18 -0.57 6.16
N ASP A 476 0.99 -0.41 5.62
CA ASP A 476 0.76 -0.15 4.20
C ASP A 476 -0.41 0.82 4.02
N HIS A 477 -0.52 1.45 2.86
CA HIS A 477 -1.63 2.34 2.59
C HIS A 477 -2.96 1.57 2.49
N MET A 478 -4.04 2.20 2.94
CA MET A 478 -5.37 1.60 2.97
C MET A 478 -6.02 1.61 1.59
N PHE A 479 -6.90 0.67 1.39
CA PHE A 479 -7.83 0.64 0.26
C PHE A 479 -9.27 0.91 0.72
N GLY A 480 -10.12 1.32 -0.20
CA GLY A 480 -11.55 1.54 0.04
C GLY A 480 -12.42 0.57 -0.76
N PHE A 481 -13.61 0.34 -0.26
CA PHE A 481 -14.66 -0.45 -0.92
C PHE A 481 -15.58 0.41 -1.79
#